data_b5241826da60316f17626417bf257e85
#
_entry.id   b5241826da60316f17626417bf257e85
#
_cell.length_a   1.000
_cell.length_b   1.000
_cell.length_c   1.000
_cell.angle_alpha   90.00
_cell.angle_beta   90.00
_cell.angle_gamma   90.00
#
_symmetry.space_group_name_H-M   'P 1'
#
loop_
_entity.id
_entity.type
_entity.pdbx_description
1 polymer ?
#
loop_
_entity_poly.entity_id
_entity_poly.type
_entity_poly.pdbx_seq_one_letter_code
_entity_poly.pdbx_strand_id
1 'polypeptide(L)'
;MKSRSAAVIFLAAAGVVLSVCQPSSETANAQAVPAQKKEEPVYTVQDGNKVDAKTLEGWHTWRSMACERCHGAKQEGMTGPALIDSLRHMTKEEFKKAVLEGRPEKGMPNYNTTKLVVDNIDNLYAYLKGRSDDAIQPGRLQLITQ
;
A
#
# COMPACT_ATOMS: atom_id res chain seq x y z
N MET A 1 -59.20 15.82 -8.51
CA MET A 1 -60.19 15.87 -7.42
C MET A 1 -59.42 16.37 -6.18
N LYS A 2 -59.59 17.64 -5.93
CA LYS A 2 -60.22 18.25 -4.74
C LYS A 2 -59.64 17.69 -3.43
N SER A 3 -58.95 18.48 -2.63
CA SER A 3 -59.35 19.57 -1.72
C SER A 3 -58.69 19.23 -0.37
N ARG A 4 -58.20 19.95 0.53
CA ARG A 4 -58.50 21.27 1.08
C ARG A 4 -57.44 21.63 2.13
N SER A 5 -57.03 22.86 2.07
CA SER A 5 -56.57 23.75 3.13
C SER A 5 -57.02 23.44 4.56
N ALA A 6 -56.14 23.65 5.53
CA ALA A 6 -56.47 24.25 6.82
C ALA A 6 -55.26 25.03 7.31
N ALA A 7 -55.41 26.35 7.33
CA ALA A 7 -54.54 27.30 8.04
C ALA A 7 -54.94 27.31 9.52
N VAL A 8 -53.97 27.26 10.39
CA VAL A 8 -54.16 27.61 11.79
C VAL A 8 -53.15 28.70 12.15
N ILE A 9 -53.72 29.88 12.35
CA ILE A 9 -53.05 31.08 12.91
C ILE A 9 -53.10 30.92 14.42
N PHE A 10 -51.95 31.03 15.10
CA PHE A 10 -51.91 31.36 16.52
C PHE A 10 -50.95 32.53 16.77
N LEU A 11 -51.55 33.52 17.46
CA LEU A 11 -50.97 34.81 17.84
C LEU A 11 -49.98 34.68 18.99
N ALA A 12 -48.96 35.46 18.90
CA ALA A 12 -48.24 36.29 19.85
C ALA A 12 -48.12 35.87 21.34
N ALA A 13 -46.90 35.81 21.84
CA ALA A 13 -46.53 36.39 23.14
C ALA A 13 -45.06 36.82 23.10
N ALA A 14 -44.84 38.12 23.29
CA ALA A 14 -43.54 38.74 23.46
C ALA A 14 -42.99 38.40 24.84
N GLY A 15 -41.84 37.72 24.88
CA GLY A 15 -41.05 37.54 26.10
C GLY A 15 -39.63 38.05 25.83
N VAL A 16 -39.34 39.27 26.33
CA VAL A 16 -37.98 39.81 26.38
C VAL A 16 -37.24 39.10 27.50
N VAL A 17 -36.31 38.22 27.12
CA VAL A 17 -35.33 37.66 28.05
C VAL A 17 -33.98 38.31 27.71
N LEU A 18 -33.51 39.19 28.60
CA LEU A 18 -32.14 39.66 28.62
C LEU A 18 -31.22 38.46 28.86
N SER A 19 -30.59 37.94 27.81
CA SER A 19 -29.55 36.93 27.92
C SER A 19 -28.23 37.61 28.17
N VAL A 20 -27.72 37.45 29.38
CA VAL A 20 -26.37 37.85 29.78
C VAL A 20 -25.37 37.08 28.94
N CYS A 21 -24.63 37.82 28.11
CA CYS A 21 -23.50 37.27 27.32
C CYS A 21 -22.35 36.95 28.30
N GLN A 22 -22.17 35.71 28.69
CA GLN A 22 -20.95 35.23 29.33
C GLN A 22 -19.92 34.87 28.22
N PRO A 23 -18.71 35.44 28.27
CA PRO A 23 -17.65 34.98 27.41
C PRO A 23 -17.16 33.62 27.95
N SER A 24 -17.57 32.54 27.30
CA SER A 24 -16.96 31.21 27.48
C SER A 24 -15.57 31.26 26.84
N SER A 25 -14.56 31.30 27.68
CA SER A 25 -13.17 31.04 27.28
C SER A 25 -13.06 29.57 26.87
N GLU A 26 -13.33 29.30 25.58
CA GLU A 26 -12.98 28.03 24.93
C GLU A 26 -11.47 27.99 24.79
N THR A 27 -10.86 27.31 25.76
CA THR A 27 -9.47 26.88 25.62
C THR A 27 -9.43 25.92 24.42
N ALA A 28 -9.03 26.43 23.26
CA ALA A 28 -8.76 25.62 22.10
C ALA A 28 -7.61 24.66 22.46
N ASN A 29 -7.97 23.44 22.84
CA ASN A 29 -7.04 22.34 22.91
C ASN A 29 -6.62 21.99 21.47
N ALA A 30 -5.58 22.65 20.99
CA ALA A 30 -4.91 22.31 19.76
C ALA A 30 -4.27 20.93 19.97
N GLN A 31 -5.03 19.88 19.70
CA GLN A 31 -4.48 18.55 19.55
C GLN A 31 -3.52 18.60 18.37
N ALA A 32 -2.21 18.56 18.66
CA ALA A 32 -1.17 18.42 17.67
C ALA A 32 -1.46 17.14 16.88
N VAL A 33 -1.92 17.30 15.63
CA VAL A 33 -2.01 16.21 14.66
C VAL A 33 -0.60 15.65 14.54
N PRO A 34 -0.35 14.36 14.85
CA PRO A 34 0.98 13.79 14.70
C PRO A 34 1.40 13.96 13.25
N ALA A 35 2.56 14.56 13.03
CA ALA A 35 3.15 14.74 11.71
C ALA A 35 3.18 13.37 11.02
N GLN A 36 2.38 13.21 9.99
CA GLN A 36 2.37 11.99 9.18
C GLN A 36 3.76 11.86 8.59
N LYS A 37 4.52 10.88 9.08
CA LYS A 37 5.79 10.49 8.50
C LYS A 37 5.49 10.18 7.03
N LYS A 38 6.03 11.01 6.14
CA LYS A 38 5.88 10.82 4.69
C LYS A 38 6.43 9.43 4.38
N GLU A 39 5.56 8.46 4.14
CA GLU A 39 5.98 7.11 3.78
C GLU A 39 6.78 7.20 2.49
N GLU A 40 8.00 6.71 2.54
CA GLU A 40 8.81 6.60 1.32
C GLU A 40 8.08 5.67 0.34
N PRO A 41 8.09 5.99 -0.96
CA PRO A 41 7.46 5.13 -1.96
C PRO A 41 8.08 3.73 -1.89
N VAL A 42 7.25 2.72 -2.07
CA VAL A 42 7.67 1.31 -2.02
C VAL A 42 8.78 1.03 -3.04
N TYR A 43 8.71 1.66 -4.20
CA TYR A 43 9.71 1.62 -5.27
C TYR A 43 9.73 2.95 -6.03
N THR A 44 10.83 3.23 -6.73
CA THR A 44 10.93 4.34 -7.69
C THR A 44 11.37 3.78 -9.03
N VAL A 45 10.69 4.22 -10.11
CA VAL A 45 10.99 3.74 -11.47
C VAL A 45 10.95 4.90 -12.48
N GLN A 46 11.85 4.87 -13.45
CA GLN A 46 11.90 5.75 -14.62
C GLN A 46 12.06 4.87 -15.87
N ASP A 47 11.42 5.28 -16.95
CA ASP A 47 11.49 4.61 -18.27
C ASP A 47 11.15 3.09 -18.22
N GLY A 48 10.47 2.65 -17.15
CA GLY A 48 10.07 1.26 -16.95
C GLY A 48 11.19 0.28 -16.55
N ASN A 49 12.45 0.65 -16.63
CA ASN A 49 13.58 -0.24 -16.32
C ASN A 49 14.71 0.38 -15.51
N LYS A 50 14.68 1.67 -15.25
CA LYS A 50 15.60 2.35 -14.34
C LYS A 50 14.92 2.48 -12.97
N VAL A 51 15.56 1.96 -11.94
CA VAL A 51 14.95 1.86 -10.60
C VAL A 51 15.90 2.38 -9.52
N ASP A 52 15.34 2.66 -8.35
CA ASP A 52 16.14 2.97 -7.16
C ASP A 52 16.98 1.77 -6.71
N ALA A 53 17.98 2.01 -5.85
CA ALA A 53 18.92 1.00 -5.40
C ALA A 53 18.25 -0.17 -4.66
N LYS A 54 17.24 0.10 -3.83
CA LYS A 54 16.49 -0.94 -3.09
C LYS A 54 15.75 -1.87 -4.06
N THR A 55 15.06 -1.28 -5.02
CA THR A 55 14.32 -2.03 -6.05
C THR A 55 15.27 -2.85 -6.94
N LEU A 56 16.43 -2.31 -7.29
CA LEU A 56 17.45 -3.03 -8.04
C LEU A 56 17.98 -4.25 -7.27
N GLU A 57 18.23 -4.09 -5.97
CA GLU A 57 18.64 -5.18 -5.07
C GLU A 57 17.56 -6.27 -4.94
N GLY A 58 16.30 -5.88 -4.94
CA GLY A 58 15.18 -6.82 -5.02
C GLY A 58 15.19 -7.65 -6.31
N TRP A 59 15.48 -7.02 -7.45
CA TRP A 59 15.64 -7.72 -8.72
C TRP A 59 16.86 -8.66 -8.71
N HIS A 60 18.00 -8.25 -8.13
CA HIS A 60 19.17 -9.13 -7.95
C HIS A 60 18.84 -10.33 -7.06
N THR A 61 18.13 -10.13 -5.97
CA THR A 61 17.67 -11.21 -5.10
C THR A 61 16.77 -12.20 -5.84
N TRP A 62 15.79 -11.70 -6.60
CA TRP A 62 14.94 -12.50 -7.48
C TRP A 62 15.74 -13.39 -8.42
N ARG A 63 16.75 -12.82 -9.10
CA ARG A 63 17.59 -13.52 -10.05
C ARG A 63 18.53 -14.55 -9.38
N SER A 64 19.16 -14.14 -8.28
CA SER A 64 20.11 -14.99 -7.54
C SER A 64 19.43 -16.22 -6.93
N MET A 65 18.19 -16.07 -6.51
CA MET A 65 17.40 -17.17 -5.94
C MET A 65 16.67 -18.00 -7.01
N ALA A 66 16.82 -17.65 -8.28
CA ALA A 66 16.19 -18.32 -9.41
C ALA A 66 14.68 -18.54 -9.26
N CYS A 67 13.98 -17.58 -8.65
CA CYS A 67 12.54 -17.64 -8.39
C CYS A 67 11.73 -17.78 -9.68
N GLU A 68 12.28 -17.27 -10.81
CA GLU A 68 11.69 -17.37 -12.14
C GLU A 68 11.49 -18.81 -12.62
N ARG A 69 12.24 -19.78 -12.09
CA ARG A 69 12.05 -21.19 -12.46
C ARG A 69 10.68 -21.74 -12.15
N CYS A 70 10.04 -21.18 -11.11
CA CYS A 70 8.69 -21.58 -10.72
C CYS A 70 7.65 -20.51 -11.07
N HIS A 71 8.00 -19.23 -10.95
CA HIS A 71 7.05 -18.12 -11.10
C HIS A 71 7.05 -17.48 -12.50
N GLY A 72 7.87 -17.99 -13.43
CA GLY A 72 8.01 -17.44 -14.78
C GLY A 72 8.97 -16.23 -14.84
N ALA A 73 9.65 -16.05 -15.97
CA ALA A 73 10.65 -14.99 -16.14
C ALA A 73 10.06 -13.57 -16.11
N LYS A 74 8.77 -13.45 -16.42
CA LYS A 74 7.98 -12.21 -16.35
C LYS A 74 7.05 -12.19 -15.14
N GLN A 75 7.21 -13.12 -14.18
CA GLN A 75 6.36 -13.34 -13.01
C GLN A 75 4.90 -13.73 -13.36
N GLU A 76 4.71 -14.23 -14.57
CA GLU A 76 3.42 -14.66 -15.11
C GLU A 76 2.90 -16.00 -14.55
N GLY A 77 3.72 -16.70 -13.76
CA GLY A 77 3.41 -18.03 -13.24
C GLY A 77 3.87 -19.15 -14.17
N MET A 78 4.15 -20.30 -13.59
CA MET A 78 4.43 -21.59 -14.25
C MET A 78 3.94 -22.71 -13.34
N THR A 79 4.86 -23.40 -12.62
CA THR A 79 4.50 -24.34 -11.54
C THR A 79 4.06 -23.59 -10.26
N GLY A 80 4.60 -22.39 -10.04
CA GLY A 80 4.14 -21.45 -9.03
C GLY A 80 3.13 -20.44 -9.60
N PRO A 81 2.40 -19.73 -8.72
CA PRO A 81 1.40 -18.75 -9.15
C PRO A 81 2.01 -17.53 -9.86
N ALA A 82 1.19 -16.84 -10.66
CA ALA A 82 1.52 -15.54 -11.22
C ALA A 82 1.68 -14.51 -10.08
N LEU A 83 2.89 -13.94 -9.94
CA LEU A 83 3.17 -12.96 -8.89
C LEU A 83 2.66 -11.58 -9.27
N ILE A 84 2.61 -11.27 -10.57
CA ILE A 84 2.00 -10.03 -11.06
C ILE A 84 0.53 -9.90 -10.65
N ASP A 85 -0.21 -11.00 -10.56
CA ASP A 85 -1.60 -10.98 -10.09
C ASP A 85 -1.68 -11.07 -8.56
N SER A 86 -0.86 -11.94 -7.95
CA SER A 86 -0.89 -12.17 -6.51
C SER A 86 -0.60 -10.89 -5.70
N LEU A 87 0.39 -10.09 -6.13
CA LEU A 87 0.77 -8.88 -5.39
C LEU A 87 -0.20 -7.70 -5.59
N ARG A 88 -1.18 -7.79 -6.46
CA ARG A 88 -2.27 -6.80 -6.55
C ARG A 88 -3.12 -6.77 -5.28
N HIS A 89 -3.22 -7.92 -4.60
CA HIS A 89 -4.12 -8.13 -3.46
C HIS A 89 -3.39 -8.48 -2.15
N MET A 90 -2.08 -8.64 -2.21
CA MET A 90 -1.27 -9.09 -1.08
C MET A 90 -0.60 -7.89 -0.41
N THR A 91 -0.75 -7.80 0.91
CA THR A 91 0.00 -6.84 1.72
C THR A 91 1.49 -7.23 1.79
N LYS A 92 2.33 -6.28 2.19
CA LYS A 92 3.76 -6.51 2.36
C LYS A 92 4.04 -7.59 3.42
N GLU A 93 3.28 -7.59 4.50
CA GLU A 93 3.39 -8.56 5.59
C GLU A 93 3.00 -9.96 5.14
N GLU A 94 1.92 -10.10 4.38
CA GLU A 94 1.51 -11.37 3.78
C GLU A 94 2.55 -11.90 2.80
N PHE A 95 3.14 -11.02 2.00
CA PHE A 95 4.23 -11.38 1.10
C PHE A 95 5.45 -11.89 1.87
N LYS A 96 5.90 -11.16 2.89
CA LYS A 96 7.04 -11.56 3.74
C LYS A 96 6.78 -12.93 4.37
N LYS A 97 5.61 -13.13 4.93
CA LYS A 97 5.20 -14.40 5.50
C LYS A 97 5.25 -15.52 4.46
N ALA A 98 4.64 -15.30 3.28
CA ALA A 98 4.59 -16.29 2.21
C ALA A 98 5.98 -16.71 1.71
N VAL A 99 6.93 -15.78 1.64
CA VAL A 99 8.30 -16.07 1.19
C VAL A 99 9.12 -16.73 2.32
N LEU A 100 9.08 -16.18 3.52
CA LEU A 100 9.93 -16.67 4.61
C LEU A 100 9.46 -18.03 5.13
N GLU A 101 8.17 -18.25 5.27
CA GLU A 101 7.62 -19.54 5.71
C GLU A 101 7.56 -20.57 4.56
N GLY A 102 7.43 -20.09 3.32
CA GLY A 102 7.26 -20.94 2.16
C GLY A 102 5.90 -21.66 2.13
N ARG A 103 5.80 -22.63 1.26
CA ARG A 103 4.70 -23.59 1.15
C ARG A 103 5.27 -24.93 0.69
N PRO A 104 6.04 -25.62 1.55
CA PRO A 104 6.77 -26.83 1.16
C PRO A 104 5.86 -27.93 0.58
N GLU A 105 4.63 -28.03 1.08
CA GLU A 105 3.61 -28.95 0.60
C GLU A 105 3.14 -28.65 -0.84
N LYS A 106 3.42 -27.43 -1.34
CA LYS A 106 3.14 -26.99 -2.72
C LYS A 106 4.42 -26.79 -3.55
N GLY A 107 5.57 -27.21 -3.00
CA GLY A 107 6.86 -27.12 -3.68
C GLY A 107 7.56 -25.77 -3.56
N MET A 108 7.03 -24.80 -2.80
CA MET A 108 7.72 -23.54 -2.51
C MET A 108 8.55 -23.67 -1.23
N PRO A 109 9.89 -23.65 -1.29
CA PRO A 109 10.73 -23.75 -0.10
C PRO A 109 10.53 -22.56 0.83
N ASN A 110 10.86 -22.74 2.12
CA ASN A 110 11.00 -21.60 3.03
C ASN A 110 12.36 -20.91 2.83
N TYR A 111 12.41 -19.61 3.09
CA TYR A 111 13.62 -18.81 2.94
C TYR A 111 14.03 -18.10 4.24
N ASN A 112 13.44 -18.48 5.39
CA ASN A 112 13.68 -17.82 6.68
C ASN A 112 15.13 -17.95 7.19
N THR A 113 15.91 -18.91 6.67
CA THR A 113 17.34 -19.08 6.99
C THR A 113 18.26 -18.64 5.85
N THR A 114 17.70 -18.22 4.72
CA THR A 114 18.47 -17.79 3.56
C THR A 114 18.82 -16.30 3.72
N LYS A 115 20.03 -16.02 4.19
CA LYS A 115 20.46 -14.66 4.54
C LYS A 115 20.19 -13.64 3.44
N LEU A 116 20.48 -13.97 2.18
CA LEU A 116 20.23 -13.08 1.04
C LEU A 116 18.76 -12.65 0.95
N VAL A 117 17.82 -13.59 1.17
CA VAL A 117 16.39 -13.29 1.11
C VAL A 117 15.94 -12.53 2.34
N VAL A 118 16.37 -12.95 3.54
CA VAL A 118 16.00 -12.30 4.80
C VAL A 118 16.43 -10.83 4.81
N ASP A 119 17.67 -10.54 4.43
CA ASP A 119 18.22 -9.19 4.42
C ASP A 119 17.55 -8.30 3.34
N ASN A 120 17.05 -8.89 2.27
CA ASN A 120 16.50 -8.18 1.11
C ASN A 120 15.00 -8.41 0.90
N ILE A 121 14.28 -8.90 1.89
CA ILE A 121 12.86 -9.24 1.72
C ILE A 121 12.00 -8.01 1.36
N ASP A 122 12.31 -6.85 1.90
CA ASP A 122 11.62 -5.59 1.60
C ASP A 122 11.97 -5.08 0.19
N ASN A 123 13.21 -5.25 -0.22
CA ASN A 123 13.69 -4.92 -1.55
C ASN A 123 13.05 -5.83 -2.61
N LEU A 124 12.96 -7.13 -2.31
CA LEU A 124 12.29 -8.11 -3.16
C LEU A 124 10.80 -7.76 -3.33
N TYR A 125 10.12 -7.36 -2.24
CA TYR A 125 8.75 -6.87 -2.31
C TYR A 125 8.64 -5.64 -3.21
N ALA A 126 9.53 -4.66 -3.06
CA ALA A 126 9.54 -3.45 -3.87
C ALA A 126 9.63 -3.77 -5.37
N TYR A 127 10.56 -4.63 -5.77
CA TYR A 127 10.69 -5.09 -7.14
C TYR A 127 9.41 -5.77 -7.67
N LEU A 128 8.92 -6.78 -6.95
CA LEU A 128 7.76 -7.56 -7.39
C LEU A 128 6.47 -6.74 -7.37
N LYS A 129 6.33 -5.81 -6.42
CA LYS A 129 5.21 -4.88 -6.38
C LYS A 129 5.22 -3.95 -7.60
N GLY A 130 6.37 -3.38 -7.94
CA GLY A 130 6.51 -2.56 -9.14
C GLY A 130 6.23 -3.33 -10.45
N ARG A 131 6.53 -4.64 -10.48
CA ARG A 131 6.12 -5.54 -11.57
C ARG A 131 4.62 -5.75 -11.61
N SER A 132 4.00 -5.97 -10.45
CA SER A 132 2.56 -6.19 -10.30
C SER A 132 1.73 -4.93 -10.63
N ASP A 133 2.29 -3.76 -10.40
CA ASP A 133 1.67 -2.47 -10.73
C ASP A 133 1.89 -2.05 -12.19
N ASP A 134 2.51 -2.91 -13.00
CA ASP A 134 2.89 -2.65 -14.40
C ASP A 134 3.86 -1.46 -14.58
N ALA A 135 4.42 -0.94 -13.49
CA ALA A 135 5.37 0.18 -13.48
C ALA A 135 6.76 -0.25 -13.96
N ILE A 136 7.21 -1.44 -13.56
CA ILE A 136 8.51 -2.01 -13.95
C ILE A 136 8.30 -3.01 -15.10
N GLN A 137 8.97 -2.80 -16.22
CA GLN A 137 8.92 -3.70 -17.36
C GLN A 137 9.74 -4.97 -17.12
N PRO A 138 9.39 -6.12 -17.76
CA PRO A 138 10.18 -7.33 -17.67
C PRO A 138 11.56 -7.12 -18.34
N GLY A 139 12.59 -7.72 -17.77
CA GLY A 139 13.94 -7.67 -18.34
C GLY A 139 15.00 -7.20 -17.35
N ARG A 140 16.09 -6.67 -17.90
CA ARG A 140 17.21 -6.17 -17.11
C ARG A 140 16.92 -4.78 -16.56
N LEU A 141 17.10 -4.64 -15.25
CA LEU A 141 16.99 -3.34 -14.58
C LEU A 141 18.34 -2.62 -14.49
N GLN A 142 18.28 -1.32 -14.35
CA GLN A 142 19.42 -0.43 -14.20
C GLN A 142 19.16 0.52 -13.02
N LEU A 143 20.24 1.00 -12.41
CA LEU A 143 20.14 2.02 -11.38
C LEU A 143 19.75 3.37 -12.01
N ILE A 144 18.87 4.13 -11.37
CA ILE A 144 18.65 5.54 -11.71
C ILE A 144 19.97 6.29 -11.43
N THR A 145 20.53 6.89 -12.44
CA THR A 145 21.70 7.79 -12.35
C THR A 145 21.20 9.23 -12.31
N GLN A 146 21.68 10.00 -11.35
CA GLN A 146 21.42 11.44 -11.28
C GLN A 146 22.21 12.17 -12.36
#